data_b753125605be18b9153a2dfab2e46c44
#
_entry.id   b753125605be18b9153a2dfab2e46c44
#
_cell.length_a   1.000
_cell.length_b   1.000
_cell.length_c   1.000
_cell.angle_alpha   90.00
_cell.angle_beta   90.00
_cell.angle_gamma   90.00
#
_symmetry.space_group_name_H-M   'P 1'
#
loop_
_entity.id
_entity.type
_entity.pdbx_description
1 polymer ?
#
loop_
_entity_poly.entity_id
_entity_poly.type
_entity_poly.pdbx_seq_one_letter_code
_entity_poly.pdbx_strand_id
1 'polypeptide(L)'
;MTESLLLEYGGVILILIALEGVLSADNALVLAIMVKHLPDDDRKKALFYGLFGAFLFRFGSLFLISFLVNVWQMQAIGAIYLLFLSARSLVKIYRKKRWQREGHGEPEKKVEKNNSKKKSGFWLTVLKVEVTDMAFAIDSILAAVALTLTITPLNKGMIGGLDAGRFFVILTGGMIGLVIMRFAATYFVKLLRARSGLETAAFMIVGWVGVKLIVSTLAHPMVGIIDEEFPQSVTWKAIFYIVLIAIGVCGWFFSPDPSET
;
A
#
# COMPACT_ATOMS: atom_id res chain seq x y z
N MET A 1 -23.85 30.63 7.32
CA MET A 1 -23.81 29.20 7.80
C MET A 1 -23.35 28.21 6.75
N THR A 2 -23.79 28.34 5.51
CA THR A 2 -23.41 27.43 4.41
C THR A 2 -21.95 27.57 3.93
N GLU A 3 -21.41 28.79 3.86
CA GLU A 3 -20.02 29.01 3.41
C GLU A 3 -18.98 28.49 4.43
N SER A 4 -19.20 28.70 5.71
CA SER A 4 -18.30 28.17 6.76
C SER A 4 -18.27 26.65 6.80
N LEU A 5 -19.42 25.99 6.60
CA LEU A 5 -19.50 24.52 6.49
C LEU A 5 -18.78 24.01 5.25
N LEU A 6 -18.94 24.69 4.10
CA LEU A 6 -18.24 24.28 2.87
C LEU A 6 -16.72 24.40 3.00
N LEU A 7 -16.22 25.44 3.66
CA LEU A 7 -14.80 25.61 3.95
C LEU A 7 -14.28 24.54 4.91
N GLU A 8 -15.04 24.21 5.96
CA GLU A 8 -14.69 23.17 6.94
C GLU A 8 -14.61 21.79 6.26
N TYR A 9 -15.64 21.40 5.50
CA TYR A 9 -15.69 20.13 4.79
C TYR A 9 -14.65 20.04 3.69
N GLY A 10 -14.48 21.10 2.89
CA GLY A 10 -13.46 21.19 1.85
C GLY A 10 -12.05 21.10 2.42
N GLY A 11 -11.80 21.78 3.53
CA GLY A 11 -10.52 21.71 4.23
C GLY A 11 -10.19 20.31 4.71
N VAL A 12 -11.17 19.60 5.31
CA VAL A 12 -10.97 18.23 5.78
C VAL A 12 -10.79 17.26 4.61
N ILE A 13 -11.51 17.43 3.50
CA ILE A 13 -11.28 16.61 2.27
C ILE A 13 -9.83 16.80 1.78
N LEU A 14 -9.33 18.04 1.73
CA LEU A 14 -7.95 18.30 1.32
C LEU A 14 -6.93 17.66 2.28
N ILE A 15 -7.17 17.75 3.59
CA ILE A 15 -6.33 17.10 4.60
C ILE A 15 -6.38 15.56 4.42
N LEU A 16 -7.56 14.99 4.17
CA LEU A 16 -7.70 13.56 3.91
C LEU A 16 -6.96 13.12 2.65
N ILE A 17 -7.03 13.89 1.57
CA ILE A 17 -6.28 13.61 0.33
C ILE A 17 -4.77 13.66 0.60
N ALA A 18 -4.29 14.67 1.32
CA ALA A 18 -2.87 14.78 1.67
C ALA A 18 -2.43 13.64 2.59
N LEU A 19 -3.24 13.31 3.60
CA LEU A 19 -2.98 12.23 4.55
C LEU A 19 -2.97 10.87 3.83
N GLU A 20 -3.94 10.62 2.96
CA GLU A 20 -3.98 9.41 2.13
C GLU A 20 -2.74 9.34 1.23
N GLY A 21 -2.33 10.45 0.60
CA GLY A 21 -1.11 10.52 -0.21
C GLY A 21 0.15 10.16 0.58
N VAL A 22 0.26 10.62 1.83
CA VAL A 22 1.40 10.30 2.71
C VAL A 22 1.33 8.85 3.20
N LEU A 23 0.16 8.40 3.67
CA LEU A 23 -0.02 7.04 4.19
C LEU A 23 0.03 5.96 3.10
N SER A 24 -0.26 6.33 1.84
CA SER A 24 -0.32 5.39 0.73
C SER A 24 0.90 5.44 -0.19
N ALA A 25 1.90 6.26 0.11
CA ALA A 25 3.11 6.33 -0.72
C ALA A 25 3.89 5.02 -0.74
N ASP A 26 4.03 4.38 0.42
CA ASP A 26 4.62 3.05 0.58
C ASP A 26 3.74 1.96 -0.05
N ASN A 27 2.41 2.07 0.06
CA ASN A 27 1.46 1.14 -0.55
C ASN A 27 1.57 1.16 -2.09
N ALA A 28 1.70 2.34 -2.69
CA ALA A 28 1.89 2.48 -4.14
C ALA A 28 3.14 1.74 -4.64
N LEU A 29 4.24 1.77 -3.87
CA LEU A 29 5.46 1.05 -4.19
C LEU A 29 5.26 -0.48 -4.08
N VAL A 30 4.58 -0.95 -3.02
CA VAL A 30 4.25 -2.37 -2.85
C VAL A 30 3.42 -2.87 -4.03
N LEU A 31 2.37 -2.13 -4.41
CA LEU A 31 1.53 -2.47 -5.56
C LEU A 31 2.34 -2.50 -6.86
N ALA A 32 3.23 -1.51 -7.08
CA ALA A 32 4.11 -1.45 -8.23
C ALA A 32 4.97 -2.72 -8.37
N ILE A 33 5.56 -3.17 -7.26
CA ILE A 33 6.39 -4.39 -7.23
C ILE A 33 5.55 -5.64 -7.53
N MET A 34 4.36 -5.73 -6.95
CA MET A 34 3.48 -6.89 -7.14
C MET A 34 3.04 -7.07 -8.59
N VAL A 35 2.83 -5.98 -9.33
CA VAL A 35 2.39 -6.02 -10.74
C VAL A 35 3.52 -5.91 -11.76
N LYS A 36 4.76 -5.60 -11.33
CA LYS A 36 5.93 -5.37 -12.21
C LYS A 36 6.16 -6.53 -13.20
N HIS A 37 5.92 -7.77 -12.77
CA HIS A 37 6.15 -8.98 -13.55
C HIS A 37 5.12 -9.21 -14.66
N LEU A 38 4.00 -8.50 -14.63
CA LEU A 38 2.94 -8.63 -15.64
C LEU A 38 3.31 -7.88 -16.93
N PRO A 39 2.86 -8.36 -18.11
CA PRO A 39 2.86 -7.59 -19.35
C PRO A 39 2.11 -6.27 -19.18
N ASP A 40 2.41 -5.27 -20.01
CA ASP A 40 1.90 -3.91 -19.86
C ASP A 40 0.37 -3.83 -19.85
N ASP A 41 -0.30 -4.58 -20.73
CA ASP A 41 -1.76 -4.59 -20.79
C ASP A 41 -2.40 -5.31 -19.59
N ASP A 42 -1.85 -6.45 -19.19
CA ASP A 42 -2.33 -7.18 -18.01
C ASP A 42 -2.05 -6.39 -16.73
N ARG A 43 -0.94 -5.66 -16.66
CA ARG A 43 -0.63 -4.78 -15.55
C ARG A 43 -1.64 -3.65 -15.41
N LYS A 44 -1.99 -2.97 -16.52
CA LYS A 44 -3.02 -1.92 -16.50
C LYS A 44 -4.36 -2.46 -16.00
N LYS A 45 -4.74 -3.65 -16.47
CA LYS A 45 -5.97 -4.34 -16.03
C LYS A 45 -5.90 -4.73 -14.56
N ALA A 46 -4.80 -5.35 -14.10
CA ALA A 46 -4.63 -5.73 -12.70
C ALA A 46 -4.69 -4.51 -11.78
N LEU A 47 -4.05 -3.43 -12.22
CA LEU A 47 -4.12 -2.16 -11.55
C LEU A 47 -5.55 -1.58 -11.56
N PHE A 48 -6.33 -1.70 -12.62
CA PHE A 48 -7.72 -1.25 -12.68
C PHE A 48 -8.64 -2.08 -11.79
N TYR A 49 -8.55 -3.40 -11.84
CA TYR A 49 -9.34 -4.28 -10.97
C TYR A 49 -9.00 -4.04 -9.49
N GLY A 50 -7.71 -3.88 -9.15
CA GLY A 50 -7.30 -3.51 -7.80
C GLY A 50 -7.87 -2.17 -7.34
N LEU A 51 -7.93 -1.15 -8.19
CA LEU A 51 -8.60 0.11 -7.85
C LEU A 51 -10.10 -0.07 -7.59
N PHE A 52 -10.75 -0.88 -8.42
CA PHE A 52 -12.18 -1.14 -8.29
C PHE A 52 -12.49 -1.93 -7.00
N GLY A 53 -11.70 -2.96 -6.69
CA GLY A 53 -11.83 -3.72 -5.46
C GLY A 53 -11.54 -2.87 -4.22
N ALA A 54 -10.48 -2.07 -4.24
CA ALA A 54 -10.16 -1.13 -3.16
C ALA A 54 -11.30 -0.11 -2.92
N PHE A 55 -11.93 0.36 -4.00
CA PHE A 55 -13.12 1.22 -3.90
C PHE A 55 -14.28 0.50 -3.22
N LEU A 56 -14.63 -0.71 -3.68
CA LEU A 56 -15.71 -1.51 -3.10
C LEU A 56 -15.42 -1.82 -1.63
N PHE A 57 -14.18 -2.19 -1.32
CA PHE A 57 -13.79 -2.47 0.07
C PHE A 57 -13.91 -1.22 0.93
N ARG A 58 -13.38 -0.07 0.49
CA ARG A 58 -13.46 1.20 1.23
C ARG A 58 -14.90 1.65 1.44
N PHE A 59 -15.72 1.57 0.39
CA PHE A 59 -17.14 1.89 0.48
C PHE A 59 -17.86 0.95 1.47
N GLY A 60 -17.67 -0.38 1.32
CA GLY A 60 -18.28 -1.37 2.21
C GLY A 60 -17.79 -1.25 3.65
N SER A 61 -16.52 -0.93 3.85
CA SER A 61 -15.92 -0.78 5.19
C SER A 61 -16.50 0.36 6.00
N LEU A 62 -16.97 1.43 5.35
CA LEU A 62 -17.66 2.54 6.05
C LEU A 62 -18.99 2.09 6.69
N PHE A 63 -19.64 1.06 6.15
CA PHE A 63 -20.85 0.47 6.78
C PHE A 63 -20.49 -0.51 7.90
N LEU A 64 -19.29 -1.07 7.85
CA LEU A 64 -18.82 -2.10 8.78
C LEU A 64 -17.76 -1.57 9.74
N ILE A 65 -17.70 -0.25 9.95
CA ILE A 65 -16.60 0.37 10.68
C ILE A 65 -16.43 -0.19 12.08
N SER A 66 -17.54 -0.44 12.78
CA SER A 66 -17.53 -1.04 14.12
C SER A 66 -16.97 -2.48 14.12
N PHE A 67 -17.04 -3.18 12.99
CA PHE A 67 -16.46 -4.50 12.82
C PHE A 67 -14.98 -4.40 12.44
N LEU A 68 -14.63 -3.47 11.53
CA LEU A 68 -13.26 -3.31 11.06
C LEU A 68 -12.27 -2.92 12.16
N VAL A 69 -12.70 -2.16 13.14
CA VAL A 69 -11.87 -1.84 14.32
C VAL A 69 -11.31 -3.09 15.00
N ASN A 70 -11.99 -4.23 14.88
CA ASN A 70 -11.61 -5.48 15.53
C ASN A 70 -10.88 -6.49 14.60
N VAL A 71 -10.62 -6.15 13.32
CA VAL A 71 -10.06 -7.10 12.33
C VAL A 71 -8.54 -6.96 12.21
N TRP A 72 -7.80 -7.14 13.32
CA TRP A 72 -6.33 -7.16 13.33
C TRP A 72 -5.74 -8.29 12.47
N GLN A 73 -6.51 -9.36 12.24
CA GLN A 73 -6.08 -10.53 11.46
C GLN A 73 -5.72 -10.16 10.01
N MET A 74 -6.41 -9.19 9.41
CA MET A 74 -6.11 -8.75 8.04
C MET A 74 -4.74 -8.06 7.97
N GLN A 75 -4.40 -7.23 8.97
CA GLN A 75 -3.08 -6.60 9.08
C GLN A 75 -2.00 -7.66 9.30
N ALA A 76 -2.25 -8.65 10.16
CA ALA A 76 -1.32 -9.76 10.42
C ALA A 76 -1.04 -10.57 9.14
N ILE A 77 -2.09 -10.94 8.39
CA ILE A 77 -1.94 -11.68 7.12
C ILE A 77 -1.15 -10.85 6.10
N GLY A 78 -1.49 -9.57 5.95
CA GLY A 78 -0.77 -8.64 5.08
C GLY A 78 0.71 -8.52 5.47
N ALA A 79 1.01 -8.37 6.75
CA ALA A 79 2.37 -8.27 7.28
C ALA A 79 3.20 -9.53 6.96
N ILE A 80 2.66 -10.71 7.28
CA ILE A 80 3.32 -12.00 6.99
C ILE A 80 3.57 -12.16 5.50
N TYR A 81 2.58 -11.81 4.67
CA TYR A 81 2.70 -11.89 3.21
C TYR A 81 3.80 -10.97 2.68
N LEU A 82 3.87 -9.70 3.13
CA LEU A 82 4.87 -8.75 2.68
C LEU A 82 6.29 -9.15 3.12
N LEU A 83 6.46 -9.61 4.34
CA LEU A 83 7.74 -10.11 4.83
C LEU A 83 8.20 -11.34 4.05
N PHE A 84 7.30 -12.28 3.80
CA PHE A 84 7.60 -13.46 2.97
C PHE A 84 7.98 -13.05 1.54
N LEU A 85 7.23 -12.14 0.92
CA LEU A 85 7.51 -11.63 -0.43
C LEU A 85 8.89 -10.97 -0.50
N SER A 86 9.19 -10.09 0.46
CA SER A 86 10.47 -9.40 0.59
C SER A 86 11.63 -10.40 0.76
N ALA A 87 11.56 -11.26 1.76
CA ALA A 87 12.59 -12.23 2.07
C ALA A 87 12.89 -13.16 0.87
N ARG A 88 11.83 -13.74 0.27
CA ARG A 88 11.97 -14.62 -0.90
C ARG A 88 12.63 -13.90 -2.09
N SER A 89 12.25 -12.65 -2.33
CA SER A 89 12.77 -11.87 -3.46
C SER A 89 14.20 -11.45 -3.23
N LEU A 90 14.54 -10.99 -2.03
CA LEU A 90 15.93 -10.64 -1.67
C LEU A 90 16.86 -11.84 -1.75
N VAL A 91 16.44 -13.01 -1.24
CA VAL A 91 17.21 -14.25 -1.38
C VAL A 91 17.42 -14.64 -2.86
N LYS A 92 16.38 -14.48 -3.69
CA LYS A 92 16.48 -14.75 -5.15
C LYS A 92 17.48 -13.80 -5.83
N ILE A 93 17.42 -12.49 -5.51
CA ILE A 93 18.36 -11.49 -6.05
C ILE A 93 19.79 -11.81 -5.60
N TYR A 94 19.99 -12.11 -4.30
CA TYR A 94 21.29 -12.47 -3.74
C TYR A 94 21.88 -13.71 -4.41
N ARG A 95 21.09 -14.79 -4.55
CA ARG A 95 21.52 -16.02 -5.24
C ARG A 95 21.88 -15.76 -6.69
N LYS A 96 21.09 -14.93 -7.42
CA LYS A 96 21.40 -14.56 -8.81
C LYS A 96 22.73 -13.82 -8.91
N LYS A 97 22.96 -12.81 -8.05
CA LYS A 97 24.22 -12.05 -8.02
C LYS A 97 25.42 -12.94 -7.66
N ARG A 98 25.27 -13.86 -6.74
CA ARG A 98 26.31 -14.81 -6.37
C ARG A 98 26.64 -15.76 -7.53
N TRP A 99 25.63 -16.33 -8.19
CA TRP A 99 25.79 -17.21 -9.35
C TRP A 99 26.54 -16.53 -10.50
N GLN A 100 26.23 -15.26 -10.77
CA GLN A 100 26.93 -14.48 -11.78
C GLN A 100 28.39 -14.19 -11.39
N ARG A 101 28.70 -13.96 -10.11
CA ARG A 101 30.08 -13.78 -9.63
C ARG A 101 30.92 -15.07 -9.72
N GLU A 102 30.32 -16.23 -9.61
CA GLU A 102 30.95 -17.53 -9.71
C GLU A 102 31.20 -17.98 -11.17
N GLY A 103 30.98 -17.09 -12.15
CA GLY A 103 31.27 -17.33 -13.56
C GLY A 103 30.30 -18.26 -14.28
N HIS A 104 29.20 -18.62 -13.67
CA HIS A 104 28.16 -19.42 -14.32
C HIS A 104 27.29 -18.50 -15.19
N GLY A 105 27.15 -18.82 -16.48
CA GLY A 105 26.30 -18.09 -17.43
C GLY A 105 24.85 -17.96 -16.94
N GLU A 106 24.09 -17.00 -17.49
CA GLU A 106 22.69 -16.83 -17.11
C GLU A 106 21.91 -18.14 -17.19
N PRO A 107 21.21 -18.55 -16.12
CA PRO A 107 20.36 -19.73 -16.18
C PRO A 107 19.33 -19.52 -17.28
N GLU A 108 19.31 -20.41 -18.28
CA GLU A 108 18.34 -20.37 -19.37
C GLU A 108 16.93 -20.14 -18.80
N LYS A 109 16.32 -19.07 -19.24
CA LYS A 109 14.89 -18.83 -18.99
C LYS A 109 14.15 -19.97 -19.70
N LYS A 110 13.76 -21.01 -18.96
CA LYS A 110 12.78 -21.96 -19.46
C LYS A 110 11.53 -21.16 -19.84
N VAL A 111 11.37 -20.93 -21.14
CA VAL A 111 10.16 -20.34 -21.73
C VAL A 111 9.07 -21.39 -21.56
N GLU A 112 8.41 -21.41 -20.42
CA GLU A 112 7.18 -22.20 -20.25
C GLU A 112 6.09 -21.54 -21.10
N LYS A 113 5.95 -22.01 -22.34
CA LYS A 113 4.76 -21.81 -23.16
C LYS A 113 3.59 -22.56 -22.51
N ASN A 114 2.81 -21.88 -21.70
CA ASN A 114 1.50 -22.41 -21.29
C ASN A 114 0.52 -21.24 -21.07
N ASN A 115 -0.36 -20.99 -22.03
CA ASN A 115 -1.35 -19.93 -22.01
C ASN A 115 -2.37 -20.06 -20.84
N SER A 116 -2.58 -21.26 -20.33
CA SER A 116 -3.45 -21.50 -19.15
C SER A 116 -2.80 -21.05 -17.83
N LYS A 117 -1.48 -21.20 -17.68
CA LYS A 117 -0.73 -20.69 -16.50
C LYS A 117 -0.65 -19.16 -16.46
N LYS A 118 -0.70 -18.48 -17.61
CA LYS A 118 -0.73 -16.99 -17.66
C LYS A 118 -2.01 -16.41 -17.06
N LYS A 119 -3.19 -16.96 -17.38
CA LYS A 119 -4.47 -16.51 -16.82
C LYS A 119 -4.57 -16.73 -15.30
N SER A 120 -4.13 -17.90 -14.82
CA SER A 120 -4.09 -18.21 -13.39
C SER A 120 -3.15 -17.25 -12.62
N GLY A 121 -1.99 -16.92 -13.23
CA GLY A 121 -1.04 -15.96 -12.63
C GLY A 121 -1.59 -14.53 -12.53
N PHE A 122 -2.37 -14.08 -13.50
CA PHE A 122 -2.99 -12.77 -13.50
C PHE A 122 -3.99 -12.61 -12.34
N TRP A 123 -4.99 -13.48 -12.25
CA TRP A 123 -6.01 -13.41 -11.19
C TRP A 123 -5.42 -13.61 -9.79
N LEU A 124 -4.42 -14.47 -9.67
CA LEU A 124 -3.69 -14.62 -8.42
C LEU A 124 -2.96 -13.33 -8.02
N THR A 125 -2.42 -12.59 -8.99
CA THR A 125 -1.79 -11.29 -8.75
C THR A 125 -2.83 -10.25 -8.34
N VAL A 126 -3.99 -10.20 -9.01
CA VAL A 126 -5.10 -9.31 -8.63
C VAL A 126 -5.54 -9.60 -7.20
N LEU A 127 -5.76 -10.88 -6.85
CA LEU A 127 -6.17 -11.25 -5.49
C LEU A 127 -5.13 -10.83 -4.43
N LYS A 128 -3.84 -11.02 -4.71
CA LYS A 128 -2.77 -10.60 -3.81
C LYS A 128 -2.74 -9.09 -3.63
N VAL A 129 -2.94 -8.33 -4.71
CA VAL A 129 -3.05 -6.87 -4.69
C VAL A 129 -4.20 -6.45 -3.79
N GLU A 130 -5.39 -7.05 -3.96
CA GLU A 130 -6.58 -6.75 -3.16
C GLU A 130 -6.37 -7.03 -1.67
N VAL A 131 -5.87 -8.23 -1.32
CA VAL A 131 -5.63 -8.60 0.09
C VAL A 131 -4.60 -7.65 0.74
N THR A 132 -3.57 -7.25 0.00
CA THR A 132 -2.56 -6.33 0.49
C THR A 132 -3.14 -4.93 0.67
N ASP A 133 -3.94 -4.45 -0.30
CA ASP A 133 -4.59 -3.16 -0.22
C ASP A 133 -5.60 -3.08 0.93
N MET A 134 -6.36 -4.15 1.16
CA MET A 134 -7.24 -4.28 2.33
C MET A 134 -6.49 -4.12 3.65
N ALA A 135 -5.31 -4.76 3.77
CA ALA A 135 -4.49 -4.66 4.99
C ALA A 135 -4.03 -3.23 5.27
N PHE A 136 -3.72 -2.46 4.22
CA PHE A 136 -3.33 -1.05 4.33
C PHE A 136 -4.53 -0.11 4.53
N ALA A 137 -5.68 -0.44 3.94
CA ALA A 137 -6.86 0.40 3.98
C ALA A 137 -7.43 0.58 5.39
N ILE A 138 -7.26 -0.40 6.27
CA ILE A 138 -7.80 -0.35 7.64
C ILE A 138 -7.25 0.87 8.38
N ASP A 139 -5.93 1.08 8.39
CA ASP A 139 -5.30 2.19 9.08
C ASP A 139 -5.74 3.56 8.52
N SER A 140 -5.83 3.67 7.19
CA SER A 140 -6.23 4.92 6.53
C SER A 140 -7.71 5.23 6.77
N ILE A 141 -8.59 4.22 6.80
CA ILE A 141 -10.01 4.40 7.08
C ILE A 141 -10.22 4.86 8.53
N LEU A 142 -9.54 4.23 9.50
CA LEU A 142 -9.62 4.62 10.90
C LEU A 142 -9.12 6.06 11.12
N ALA A 143 -8.00 6.43 10.50
CA ALA A 143 -7.49 7.80 10.56
C ALA A 143 -8.46 8.80 9.92
N ALA A 144 -9.08 8.46 8.80
CA ALA A 144 -10.07 9.30 8.13
C ALA A 144 -11.32 9.50 9.00
N VAL A 145 -11.81 8.44 9.64
CA VAL A 145 -12.95 8.54 10.57
C VAL A 145 -12.61 9.42 11.74
N ALA A 146 -11.46 9.20 12.41
CA ALA A 146 -11.02 10.01 13.53
C ALA A 146 -10.94 11.50 13.16
N LEU A 147 -10.39 11.82 11.98
CA LEU A 147 -10.31 13.20 11.50
C LEU A 147 -11.70 13.81 11.27
N THR A 148 -12.65 13.04 10.74
CA THR A 148 -14.00 13.58 10.49
C THR A 148 -14.83 13.76 11.75
N LEU A 149 -14.43 13.20 12.89
CA LEU A 149 -15.08 13.50 14.17
C LEU A 149 -14.86 14.97 14.59
N THR A 150 -13.85 15.63 14.06
CA THR A 150 -13.57 17.05 14.35
C THR A 150 -14.49 18.03 13.63
N ILE A 151 -15.16 17.60 12.55
CA ILE A 151 -16.07 18.46 11.77
C ILE A 151 -17.49 18.47 12.35
N THR A 152 -18.15 19.60 12.17
CA THR A 152 -19.55 19.80 12.57
C THR A 152 -20.46 18.82 11.82
N PRO A 153 -21.29 18.02 12.50
CA PRO A 153 -22.18 17.07 11.83
C PRO A 153 -23.25 17.80 11.01
N LEU A 154 -23.59 17.26 9.85
CA LEU A 154 -24.61 17.85 8.99
C LEU A 154 -26.03 17.63 9.52
N ASN A 155 -26.23 16.64 10.40
CA ASN A 155 -27.51 16.23 10.99
C ASN A 155 -28.63 15.95 9.97
N LYS A 156 -28.27 15.54 8.75
CA LYS A 156 -29.20 15.17 7.66
C LYS A 156 -29.42 13.66 7.53
N GLY A 157 -29.09 12.91 8.58
CA GLY A 157 -29.24 11.45 8.63
C GLY A 157 -27.91 10.75 8.88
N MET A 158 -27.99 9.44 9.17
CA MET A 158 -26.83 8.57 9.40
C MET A 158 -26.70 7.55 8.28
N ILE A 159 -25.46 7.33 7.82
CA ILE A 159 -25.11 6.32 6.82
C ILE A 159 -23.97 5.47 7.42
N GLY A 160 -24.19 4.16 7.59
CA GLY A 160 -23.20 3.27 8.15
C GLY A 160 -22.77 3.58 9.58
N GLY A 161 -23.65 4.22 10.39
CA GLY A 161 -23.30 4.65 11.75
C GLY A 161 -22.55 5.99 11.84
N LEU A 162 -22.28 6.65 10.70
CA LEU A 162 -21.66 7.96 10.60
C LEU A 162 -22.71 9.02 10.16
N ASP A 163 -22.51 10.27 10.57
CA ASP A 163 -23.26 11.38 10.00
C ASP A 163 -23.05 11.44 8.47
N ALA A 164 -24.11 11.70 7.71
CA ALA A 164 -24.07 11.67 6.25
C ALA A 164 -22.97 12.59 5.67
N GLY A 165 -22.77 13.78 6.27
CA GLY A 165 -21.71 14.68 5.84
C GLY A 165 -20.32 14.08 6.04
N ARG A 166 -20.06 13.50 7.21
CA ARG A 166 -18.80 12.80 7.53
C ARG A 166 -18.56 11.61 6.60
N PHE A 167 -19.59 10.82 6.34
CA PHE A 167 -19.53 9.70 5.39
C PHE A 167 -19.07 10.15 4.00
N PHE A 168 -19.68 11.21 3.45
CA PHE A 168 -19.32 11.72 2.13
C PHE A 168 -17.92 12.36 2.10
N VAL A 169 -17.46 12.99 3.18
CA VAL A 169 -16.09 13.52 3.29
C VAL A 169 -15.06 12.40 3.23
N ILE A 170 -15.26 11.32 4.00
CA ILE A 170 -14.36 10.16 4.01
C ILE A 170 -14.37 9.48 2.64
N LEU A 171 -15.55 9.26 2.08
CA LEU A 171 -15.70 8.62 0.78
C LEU A 171 -14.98 9.44 -0.32
N THR A 172 -15.23 10.73 -0.39
CA THR A 172 -14.65 11.62 -1.42
C THR A 172 -13.14 11.74 -1.27
N GLY A 173 -12.66 12.04 -0.07
CA GLY A 173 -11.22 12.17 0.22
C GLY A 173 -10.48 10.86 -0.06
N GLY A 174 -11.02 9.74 0.42
CA GLY A 174 -10.45 8.43 0.19
C GLY A 174 -10.46 7.99 -1.27
N MET A 175 -11.52 8.31 -2.02
CA MET A 175 -11.58 8.02 -3.47
C MET A 175 -10.52 8.77 -4.25
N ILE A 176 -10.38 10.07 -4.01
CA ILE A 176 -9.35 10.89 -4.66
C ILE A 176 -7.97 10.37 -4.29
N GLY A 177 -7.74 10.04 -3.01
CA GLY A 177 -6.49 9.46 -2.55
C GLY A 177 -6.14 8.14 -3.24
N LEU A 178 -7.12 7.21 -3.39
CA LEU A 178 -6.93 5.97 -4.13
C LEU A 178 -6.54 6.19 -5.59
N VAL A 179 -7.15 7.15 -6.26
CA VAL A 179 -6.80 7.50 -7.63
C VAL A 179 -5.36 8.02 -7.71
N ILE A 180 -4.96 8.91 -6.81
CA ILE A 180 -3.59 9.45 -6.74
C ILE A 180 -2.58 8.31 -6.49
N MET A 181 -2.85 7.44 -5.52
CA MET A 181 -2.02 6.28 -5.24
C MET A 181 -1.83 5.39 -6.49
N ARG A 182 -2.86 5.25 -7.30
CA ARG A 182 -2.83 4.46 -8.54
C ARG A 182 -1.88 5.05 -9.57
N PHE A 183 -1.90 6.36 -9.76
CA PHE A 183 -0.95 7.05 -10.64
C PHE A 183 0.48 6.92 -10.09
N ALA A 184 0.67 7.07 -8.77
CA ALA A 184 1.96 6.87 -8.12
C ALA A 184 2.49 5.44 -8.35
N ALA A 185 1.68 4.40 -8.17
CA ALA A 185 2.07 3.01 -8.43
C ALA A 185 2.52 2.81 -9.89
N THR A 186 1.80 3.39 -10.87
CA THR A 186 2.18 3.33 -12.28
C THR A 186 3.52 4.02 -12.55
N TYR A 187 3.78 5.15 -11.90
CA TYR A 187 5.06 5.86 -11.98
C TYR A 187 6.20 5.03 -11.38
N PHE A 188 5.99 4.45 -10.20
CA PHE A 188 6.98 3.56 -9.56
C PHE A 188 7.31 2.33 -10.42
N VAL A 189 6.33 1.73 -11.11
CA VAL A 189 6.62 0.62 -12.05
C VAL A 189 7.59 1.07 -13.13
N LYS A 190 7.39 2.25 -13.72
CA LYS A 190 8.30 2.80 -14.75
C LYS A 190 9.71 3.01 -14.18
N LEU A 191 9.80 3.60 -12.99
CA LEU A 191 11.07 3.85 -12.30
C LEU A 191 11.83 2.54 -12.00
N LEU A 192 11.14 1.52 -11.46
CA LEU A 192 11.72 0.21 -11.15
C LEU A 192 12.17 -0.57 -12.40
N ARG A 193 11.58 -0.30 -13.57
CA ARG A 193 12.01 -0.88 -14.84
C ARG A 193 13.21 -0.16 -15.42
N ALA A 194 13.33 1.14 -15.18
CA ALA A 194 14.44 1.94 -15.69
C ALA A 194 15.76 1.64 -14.98
N ARG A 195 15.73 1.24 -13.71
CA ARG A 195 16.94 0.99 -12.89
C ARG A 195 16.83 -0.33 -12.12
N SER A 196 17.61 -1.34 -12.54
CA SER A 196 17.58 -2.69 -11.94
C SER A 196 18.05 -2.72 -10.48
N GLY A 197 18.94 -1.82 -10.06
CA GLY A 197 19.41 -1.72 -8.68
C GLY A 197 18.33 -1.26 -7.69
N LEU A 198 17.35 -0.45 -8.15
CA LEU A 198 16.22 -0.02 -7.34
C LEU A 198 15.29 -1.20 -6.96
N GLU A 199 15.36 -2.32 -7.68
CA GLU A 199 14.55 -3.50 -7.36
C GLU A 199 14.89 -4.06 -5.98
N THR A 200 16.17 -4.09 -5.62
CA THR A 200 16.61 -4.55 -4.30
C THR A 200 16.10 -3.62 -3.20
N ALA A 201 16.29 -2.30 -3.37
CA ALA A 201 15.77 -1.30 -2.42
C ALA A 201 14.25 -1.38 -2.28
N ALA A 202 13.54 -1.56 -3.38
CA ALA A 202 12.09 -1.69 -3.37
C ALA A 202 11.61 -2.92 -2.56
N PHE A 203 12.27 -4.09 -2.70
CA PHE A 203 11.93 -5.23 -1.85
C PHE A 203 12.32 -5.02 -0.38
N MET A 204 13.38 -4.29 -0.07
CA MET A 204 13.71 -3.90 1.30
C MET A 204 12.61 -2.98 1.89
N ILE A 205 12.11 -2.01 1.11
CA ILE A 205 10.99 -1.15 1.51
C ILE A 205 9.74 -1.99 1.76
N VAL A 206 9.41 -2.95 0.88
CA VAL A 206 8.26 -3.87 1.10
C VAL A 206 8.40 -4.63 2.43
N GLY A 207 9.59 -5.13 2.75
CA GLY A 207 9.85 -5.76 4.04
C GLY A 207 9.67 -4.80 5.21
N TRP A 208 10.14 -3.56 5.08
CA TRP A 208 9.99 -2.53 6.10
C TRP A 208 8.52 -2.15 6.33
N VAL A 209 7.74 -2.06 5.26
CA VAL A 209 6.27 -1.89 5.36
C VAL A 209 5.62 -3.09 6.04
N GLY A 210 6.09 -4.31 5.78
CA GLY A 210 5.66 -5.50 6.52
C GLY A 210 5.92 -5.38 8.03
N VAL A 211 7.06 -4.82 8.43
CA VAL A 211 7.37 -4.52 9.85
C VAL A 211 6.39 -3.51 10.44
N LYS A 212 6.04 -2.45 9.69
CA LYS A 212 5.01 -1.48 10.11
C LYS A 212 3.67 -2.16 10.42
N LEU A 213 3.22 -3.06 9.54
CA LEU A 213 1.97 -3.80 9.76
C LEU A 213 2.06 -4.75 10.96
N ILE A 214 3.23 -5.37 11.23
CA ILE A 214 3.42 -6.16 12.46
C ILE A 214 3.26 -5.26 13.69
N VAL A 215 3.91 -4.11 13.72
CA VAL A 215 3.81 -3.17 14.84
C VAL A 215 2.35 -2.75 15.07
N SER A 216 1.61 -2.41 14.00
CA SER A 216 0.17 -2.09 14.10
C SER A 216 -0.64 -3.29 14.62
N THR A 217 -0.33 -4.51 14.16
CA THR A 217 -1.00 -5.73 14.65
C THR A 217 -0.75 -5.97 16.13
N LEU A 218 0.49 -5.83 16.59
CA LEU A 218 0.88 -6.06 17.99
C LEU A 218 0.34 -5.00 18.96
N ALA A 219 0.08 -3.79 18.45
CA ALA A 219 -0.53 -2.69 19.20
C ALA A 219 -2.07 -2.75 19.21
N HIS A 220 -2.67 -3.70 18.47
CA HIS A 220 -4.13 -3.79 18.43
C HIS A 220 -4.69 -4.18 19.82
N PRO A 221 -5.81 -3.58 20.31
CA PRO A 221 -6.37 -3.83 21.64
C PRO A 221 -6.56 -5.29 22.00
N MET A 222 -6.96 -6.12 21.03
CA MET A 222 -7.17 -7.57 21.23
C MET A 222 -5.86 -8.37 21.31
N VAL A 223 -4.74 -7.83 20.87
CA VAL A 223 -3.41 -8.47 20.92
C VAL A 223 -2.61 -7.96 22.12
N GLY A 224 -2.61 -6.63 22.34
CA GLY A 224 -2.12 -5.98 23.56
C GLY A 224 -0.66 -6.21 23.92
N ILE A 225 0.21 -6.48 22.93
CA ILE A 225 1.65 -6.75 23.17
C ILE A 225 2.44 -5.43 23.24
N ILE A 226 2.00 -4.44 22.45
CA ILE A 226 2.58 -3.09 22.38
C ILE A 226 1.47 -2.10 22.71
N ASP A 227 1.84 -0.94 23.24
CA ASP A 227 0.92 0.16 23.51
C ASP A 227 0.15 0.56 22.24
N GLU A 228 -1.17 0.74 22.35
CA GLU A 228 -2.06 1.10 21.23
C GLU A 228 -1.67 2.41 20.55
N GLU A 229 -1.12 3.36 21.30
CA GLU A 229 -0.70 4.66 20.78
C GLU A 229 0.66 4.60 20.08
N PHE A 230 1.46 3.56 20.33
CA PHE A 230 2.82 3.47 19.80
C PHE A 230 2.90 3.59 18.26
N PRO A 231 2.09 2.89 17.45
CA PRO A 231 2.11 3.03 15.99
C PRO A 231 1.75 4.43 15.49
N GLN A 232 1.02 5.19 16.31
CA GLN A 232 0.62 6.55 16.01
C GLN A 232 1.59 7.60 16.54
N SER A 233 2.55 7.20 17.37
CA SER A 233 3.54 8.10 17.99
C SER A 233 4.40 8.80 16.93
N VAL A 234 4.75 10.06 17.19
CA VAL A 234 5.64 10.85 16.33
C VAL A 234 7.00 10.16 16.17
N THR A 235 7.51 9.56 17.24
CA THR A 235 8.80 8.86 17.25
C THR A 235 8.78 7.66 16.31
N TRP A 236 7.76 6.80 16.37
CA TRP A 236 7.65 5.64 15.47
C TRP A 236 7.49 6.08 14.01
N LYS A 237 6.61 7.05 13.74
CA LYS A 237 6.43 7.58 12.38
C LYS A 237 7.73 8.17 11.83
N ALA A 238 8.45 8.95 12.63
CA ALA A 238 9.74 9.52 12.22
C ALA A 238 10.75 8.41 11.88
N ILE A 239 10.93 7.42 12.75
CA ILE A 239 11.81 6.27 12.50
C ILE A 239 11.41 5.56 11.20
N PHE A 240 10.11 5.28 11.03
CA PHE A 240 9.59 4.59 9.85
C PHE A 240 9.97 5.32 8.55
N TYR A 241 9.68 6.62 8.46
CA TYR A 241 9.96 7.40 7.25
C TYR A 241 11.45 7.66 7.04
N ILE A 242 12.25 7.86 8.10
CA ILE A 242 13.71 8.01 7.97
C ILE A 242 14.32 6.74 7.37
N VAL A 243 13.96 5.57 7.87
CA VAL A 243 14.47 4.29 7.34
C VAL A 243 14.00 4.07 5.90
N LEU A 244 12.74 4.36 5.60
CA LEU A 244 12.18 4.25 4.26
C LEU A 244 12.94 5.11 3.24
N ILE A 245 13.16 6.40 3.58
CA ILE A 245 13.92 7.34 2.76
C ILE A 245 15.37 6.87 2.61
N ALA A 246 16.01 6.44 3.71
CA ALA A 246 17.38 5.95 3.68
C ALA A 246 17.54 4.76 2.72
N ILE A 247 16.62 3.77 2.77
CA ILE A 247 16.62 2.63 1.84
C ILE A 247 16.46 3.11 0.40
N GLY A 248 15.52 4.04 0.14
CA GLY A 248 15.28 4.59 -1.19
C GLY A 248 16.49 5.32 -1.75
N VAL A 249 17.11 6.20 -0.95
CA VAL A 249 18.30 6.95 -1.30
C VAL A 249 19.50 6.04 -1.55
N CYS A 250 19.76 5.08 -0.65
CA CYS A 250 20.79 4.08 -0.84
C CYS A 250 20.57 3.29 -2.14
N GLY A 251 19.32 2.85 -2.39
CA GLY A 251 18.97 2.13 -3.61
C GLY A 251 19.21 2.94 -4.88
N TRP A 252 18.98 4.24 -4.82
CA TRP A 252 19.23 5.15 -5.95
C TRP A 252 20.74 5.28 -6.25
N PHE A 253 21.54 5.56 -5.22
CA PHE A 253 22.99 5.76 -5.39
C PHE A 253 23.78 4.49 -5.71
N PHE A 254 23.33 3.33 -5.19
CA PHE A 254 23.95 2.03 -5.46
C PHE A 254 23.41 1.33 -6.70
N SER A 255 22.51 1.97 -7.46
CA SER A 255 22.00 1.45 -8.73
C SER A 255 22.89 1.94 -9.87
N PRO A 256 23.61 1.07 -10.62
CA PRO A 256 24.36 1.48 -11.80
C PRO A 256 23.42 2.11 -12.83
N ASP A 257 23.90 3.15 -13.50
CA ASP A 257 23.15 3.81 -14.57
C ASP A 257 22.98 2.86 -15.78
N PRO A 258 21.81 2.88 -16.44
CA PRO A 258 21.57 2.06 -17.63
C PRO A 258 22.50 2.40 -18.82
N SER A 259 23.21 3.53 -18.76
CA SER A 259 24.16 4.00 -19.77
C SER A 259 25.56 3.35 -19.65
N GLU A 260 25.83 2.61 -18.57
CA GLU A 260 27.12 1.97 -18.32
C GLU A 260 27.12 0.45 -18.51
N THR A 261 26.00 -0.14 -18.97
CA THR A 261 25.86 -1.55 -19.33
C THR A 261 25.41 -1.72 -20.75
#